data_f07517ef9e1ec59948f732db7b61b7b4
#
_entry.id   f07517ef9e1ec59948f732db7b61b7b4
#
_cell.length_a   1.000
_cell.length_b   1.000
_cell.length_c   1.000
_cell.angle_alpha   90.00
_cell.angle_beta   90.00
_cell.angle_gamma   90.00
#
_symmetry.space_group_name_H-M   'P 1'
#
loop_
_entity.id
_entity.type
_entity.pdbx_description
1 polymer ?
#
loop_
_entity_poly.entity_id
_entity_poly.type
_entity_poly.pdbx_seq_one_letter_code
_entity_poly.pdbx_strand_id
1 'polypeptide(L)'
;MINKEQLIEIFKGYMDPELGIDVWTLGLIYETKIEDKKVSIKLTFTSPFCPYGPQMVADLERQIKEKEAEEVQIDVTFEPPWQPSEELKQMMGMG
;
A
#
# COMPACT_ATOMS: atom_id res chain seq x y z
N MET A 1 1.44 -12.00 -16.95
CA MET A 1 1.93 -10.66 -16.56
C MET A 1 1.07 -10.07 -15.46
N ILE A 2 1.69 -9.40 -14.51
CA ILE A 2 0.93 -8.73 -13.46
C ILE A 2 0.11 -7.58 -14.03
N ASN A 3 -1.10 -7.38 -13.51
CA ASN A 3 -1.96 -6.28 -13.91
C ASN A 3 -2.42 -5.49 -12.69
N LYS A 4 -3.11 -4.37 -12.93
CA LYS A 4 -3.54 -3.48 -11.86
C LYS A 4 -4.51 -4.16 -10.89
N GLU A 5 -5.38 -5.01 -11.39
CA GLU A 5 -6.34 -5.73 -10.54
C GLU A 5 -5.63 -6.65 -9.55
N GLN A 6 -4.57 -7.32 -9.99
CA GLN A 6 -3.77 -8.17 -9.11
C GLN A 6 -3.07 -7.34 -8.05
N LEU A 7 -2.56 -6.16 -8.40
CA LEU A 7 -1.96 -5.26 -7.43
C LEU A 7 -2.98 -4.82 -6.37
N ILE A 8 -4.17 -4.44 -6.82
CA ILE A 8 -5.23 -4.02 -5.89
C ILE A 8 -5.59 -5.16 -4.94
N GLU A 9 -5.68 -6.38 -5.44
CA GLU A 9 -5.96 -7.55 -4.59
C GLU A 9 -4.88 -7.75 -3.54
N ILE A 10 -3.61 -7.56 -3.90
CA ILE A 10 -2.51 -7.65 -2.95
C ILE A 10 -2.68 -6.60 -1.85
N PHE A 11 -2.96 -5.35 -2.23
CA PHE A 11 -3.14 -4.28 -1.25
C PHE A 11 -4.36 -4.49 -0.36
N LYS A 12 -5.46 -4.99 -0.92
CA LYS A 12 -6.66 -5.29 -0.14
C LYS A 12 -6.46 -6.48 0.80
N GLY A 13 -5.51 -7.32 0.50
CA GLY A 13 -5.17 -8.46 1.35
C GLY A 13 -4.13 -8.14 2.41
N TYR A 14 -3.53 -6.95 2.39
CA TYR A 14 -2.49 -6.59 3.36
C TYR A 14 -3.07 -5.65 4.42
N MET A 15 -3.18 -6.15 5.63
CA MET A 15 -3.80 -5.43 6.73
C MET A 15 -2.78 -4.64 7.54
N ASP A 16 -3.13 -3.39 7.86
CA ASP A 16 -2.38 -2.60 8.82
C ASP A 16 -2.61 -3.19 10.21
N PRO A 17 -1.55 -3.59 10.92
CA PRO A 17 -1.71 -4.27 12.20
C PRO A 17 -2.24 -3.39 13.33
N GLU A 18 -2.10 -2.08 13.22
CA GLU A 18 -2.63 -1.17 14.24
C GLU A 18 -4.12 -0.88 14.06
N LEU A 19 -4.54 -0.73 12.81
CA LEU A 19 -5.90 -0.32 12.50
C LEU A 19 -6.81 -1.47 12.10
N GLY A 20 -6.23 -2.60 11.67
CA GLY A 20 -7.02 -3.75 11.23
C GLY A 20 -7.77 -3.50 9.93
N ILE A 21 -7.30 -2.55 9.13
CA ILE A 21 -7.88 -2.18 7.84
C ILE A 21 -6.80 -2.34 6.79
N ASP A 22 -7.17 -2.83 5.61
CA ASP A 22 -6.20 -3.05 4.54
C ASP A 22 -5.62 -1.74 4.01
N VAL A 23 -4.40 -1.82 3.48
CA VAL A 23 -3.68 -0.62 3.04
C VAL A 23 -4.32 0.07 1.85
N TRP A 24 -5.08 -0.66 1.03
CA TRP A 24 -5.81 -0.05 -0.09
C TRP A 24 -6.95 0.84 0.42
N THR A 25 -7.76 0.32 1.34
CA THR A 25 -8.89 1.07 1.92
C THR A 25 -8.40 2.25 2.74
N LEU A 26 -7.26 2.10 3.42
CA LEU A 26 -6.66 3.20 4.17
C LEU A 26 -6.19 4.35 3.28
N GLY A 27 -6.04 4.10 1.98
CA GLY A 27 -5.56 5.14 1.07
C GLY A 27 -4.06 5.36 1.18
N LEU A 28 -3.30 4.35 1.57
CA LEU A 28 -1.86 4.45 1.69
C LEU A 28 -1.13 4.36 0.34
N ILE A 29 -1.80 3.80 -0.67
CA ILE A 29 -1.22 3.62 -2.00
C ILE A 29 -1.55 4.85 -2.85
N TYR A 30 -0.57 5.70 -3.07
CA TYR A 30 -0.78 6.95 -3.79
C TYR A 30 -0.68 6.79 -5.30
N GLU A 31 0.21 5.92 -5.75
CA GLU A 31 0.46 5.80 -7.18
C GLU A 31 0.92 4.39 -7.51
N THR A 32 0.45 3.86 -8.63
CA THR A 32 0.90 2.56 -9.14
C THR A 32 1.20 2.70 -10.63
N LYS A 33 2.28 2.07 -11.08
CA LYS A 33 2.65 2.07 -12.48
C LYS A 33 3.18 0.69 -12.85
N ILE A 34 2.68 0.15 -13.94
CA ILE A 34 3.13 -1.14 -14.47
C ILE A 34 3.65 -0.93 -15.88
N GLU A 35 4.91 -1.26 -16.11
CA GLU A 35 5.53 -1.24 -17.42
C GLU A 35 6.17 -2.59 -17.67
N ASP A 36 5.61 -3.37 -18.62
CA ASP A 36 6.03 -4.74 -18.88
C ASP A 36 6.04 -5.55 -17.58
N LYS A 37 7.22 -5.96 -17.11
CA LYS A 37 7.35 -6.72 -15.86
C LYS A 37 7.87 -5.88 -14.70
N LYS A 38 7.91 -4.56 -14.88
CA LYS A 38 8.35 -3.64 -13.85
C LYS A 38 7.16 -2.98 -13.18
N VAL A 39 7.13 -3.01 -11.86
CA VAL A 39 6.07 -2.38 -11.07
C VAL A 39 6.69 -1.30 -10.19
N SER A 40 6.12 -0.09 -10.28
CA SER A 40 6.54 1.03 -9.43
C SER A 40 5.36 1.49 -8.59
N ILE A 41 5.58 1.65 -7.31
CA ILE A 41 4.53 2.02 -6.36
C ILE A 41 5.02 3.17 -5.49
N LYS A 42 4.15 4.15 -5.30
CA LYS A 42 4.38 5.22 -4.35
C LYS A 42 3.35 5.07 -3.24
N LEU A 43 3.81 4.97 -2.01
CA LEU A 43 2.92 4.75 -0.87
C LEU A 43 3.37 5.59 0.33
N THR A 44 2.51 5.64 1.33
CA THR A 44 2.82 6.32 2.59
C THR A 44 2.43 5.42 3.76
N PHE A 45 2.75 5.88 4.96
CA PHE A 45 2.34 5.24 6.20
C PHE A 45 1.37 6.15 6.94
N THR A 46 0.60 5.59 7.87
CA THR A 46 -0.32 6.37 8.69
C THR A 46 0.42 7.31 9.64
N SER A 47 1.69 7.05 9.88
CA SER A 47 2.55 7.88 10.72
C SER A 47 4.00 7.76 10.21
N PRO A 48 4.79 8.85 10.24
CA PRO A 48 6.21 8.76 9.90
C PRO A 48 7.02 7.90 10.87
N PHE A 49 6.45 7.57 12.02
CA PHE A 49 7.10 6.74 13.04
C PHE A 49 6.54 5.31 13.06
N CYS A 50 5.98 4.85 11.94
CA CYS A 50 5.40 3.51 11.84
C CYS A 50 6.50 2.45 11.99
N PRO A 51 6.51 1.66 13.09
CA PRO A 51 7.60 0.71 13.32
C PRO A 51 7.56 -0.51 12.40
N TYR A 52 6.41 -0.80 11.79
CA TYR A 52 6.28 -1.92 10.86
C TYR A 52 6.36 -1.49 9.39
N GLY A 53 6.63 -0.21 9.12
CA GLY A 53 6.72 0.31 7.77
C GLY A 53 7.70 -0.45 6.87
N PRO A 54 8.97 -0.65 7.31
CA PRO A 54 9.93 -1.41 6.50
C PRO A 54 9.49 -2.84 6.24
N GLN A 55 8.84 -3.48 7.20
CA GLN A 55 8.31 -4.82 7.03
C GLN A 55 7.20 -4.86 5.99
N MET A 56 6.31 -3.88 6.02
CA MET A 56 5.24 -3.77 5.04
C MET A 56 5.79 -3.64 3.63
N VAL A 57 6.79 -2.78 3.44
CA VAL A 57 7.42 -2.59 2.13
C VAL A 57 8.03 -3.90 1.64
N ALA A 58 8.76 -4.60 2.49
CA ALA A 58 9.38 -5.87 2.13
C ALA A 58 8.34 -6.94 1.78
N ASP A 59 7.26 -7.02 2.56
CA ASP A 59 6.19 -7.99 2.31
C ASP A 59 5.48 -7.72 0.99
N LEU A 60 5.15 -6.46 0.72
CA LEU A 60 4.49 -6.08 -0.53
C LEU A 60 5.39 -6.36 -1.73
N GLU A 61 6.67 -6.03 -1.63
CA GLU A 61 7.62 -6.31 -2.70
C GLU A 61 7.66 -7.81 -3.01
N ARG A 62 7.74 -8.64 -1.99
CA ARG A 62 7.76 -10.09 -2.15
C ARG A 62 6.49 -10.60 -2.81
N GLN A 63 5.33 -10.16 -2.34
CA GLN A 63 4.04 -10.61 -2.87
C GLN A 63 3.86 -10.19 -4.33
N ILE A 64 4.31 -8.99 -4.68
CA ILE A 64 4.23 -8.51 -6.06
C ILE A 64 5.14 -9.32 -6.97
N LYS A 65 6.35 -9.62 -6.51
CA LYS A 65 7.29 -10.46 -7.29
C LYS A 65 6.74 -11.86 -7.52
N GLU A 66 6.01 -12.40 -6.57
CA GLU A 66 5.36 -13.71 -6.72
C GLU A 66 4.31 -13.73 -7.83
N LYS A 67 3.82 -12.56 -8.25
CA LYS A 67 2.87 -12.42 -9.36
C LYS A 67 3.54 -12.12 -10.70
N GLU A 68 4.75 -12.61 -10.89
CA GLU A 68 5.51 -12.51 -12.13
C GLU A 68 6.09 -11.13 -12.46
N ALA A 69 6.17 -10.24 -11.47
CA ALA A 69 6.89 -8.99 -11.65
C ALA A 69 8.39 -9.26 -11.49
N GLU A 70 9.19 -8.86 -12.48
CA GLU A 70 10.64 -9.05 -12.42
C GLU A 70 11.32 -7.97 -11.59
N GLU A 71 10.79 -6.75 -11.63
CA GLU A 71 11.36 -5.64 -10.91
C GLU A 71 10.26 -4.88 -10.17
N VAL A 72 10.47 -4.63 -8.89
CA VAL A 72 9.51 -3.89 -8.07
C VAL A 72 10.25 -2.75 -7.40
N GLN A 73 9.74 -1.54 -7.60
CA GLN A 73 10.26 -0.34 -6.94
C GLN A 73 9.16 0.25 -6.07
N ILE A 74 9.45 0.39 -4.79
CA ILE A 74 8.49 0.97 -3.84
C ILE A 74 9.12 2.22 -3.22
N ASP A 75 8.50 3.36 -3.47
CA ASP A 75 8.92 4.63 -2.91
C ASP A 75 7.97 5.04 -1.80
N VAL A 76 8.53 5.36 -0.64
CA VAL A 76 7.75 5.85 0.49
C VAL A 76 7.79 7.37 0.47
N THR A 77 6.63 8.00 0.57
CA THR A 77 6.52 9.46 0.61
C THR A 77 5.58 9.88 1.73
N PHE A 78 5.81 11.07 2.28
CA PHE A 78 4.91 11.66 3.27
C PHE A 78 4.27 12.94 2.74
N GLU A 79 4.34 13.15 1.43
CA GLU A 79 3.70 14.27 0.77
C GLU A 79 2.80 13.79 -0.39
N PRO A 80 1.51 14.12 -0.37
CA PRO A 80 0.82 14.82 0.70
C PRO A 80 0.72 13.98 1.98
N PRO A 81 0.59 14.62 3.17
CA PRO A 81 0.43 13.85 4.41
C PRO A 81 -0.83 13.00 4.35
N TRP A 82 -0.74 11.77 4.86
CA TRP A 82 -1.90 10.90 4.87
C TRP A 82 -2.98 11.43 5.80
N GLN A 83 -4.22 11.40 5.32
CA GLN A 83 -5.40 11.75 6.11
C GLN A 83 -6.51 10.76 5.81
N PRO A 84 -7.23 10.29 6.82
CA PRO A 84 -8.34 9.37 6.59
C PRO A 84 -9.48 10.06 5.85
N SER A 85 -10.13 9.32 4.93
CA SER A 85 -11.34 9.80 4.27
C SER A 85 -12.49 9.89 5.25
N GLU A 86 -13.56 10.57 4.88
CA GLU A 86 -14.75 10.67 5.73
C GLU A 86 -15.33 9.29 6.04
N GLU A 87 -15.41 8.42 5.04
CA GLU A 87 -15.85 7.04 5.25
C GLU A 87 -14.97 6.32 6.26
N LEU A 88 -13.65 6.47 6.10
CA LEU A 88 -12.70 5.82 6.96
C LEU A 88 -12.79 6.32 8.39
N LYS A 89 -12.98 7.63 8.57
CA LYS A 89 -13.18 8.20 9.90
C LYS A 89 -14.38 7.57 10.60
N GLN A 90 -15.47 7.37 9.88
CA GLN A 90 -16.66 6.72 10.43
C GLN A 90 -16.37 5.27 10.80
N MET A 91 -15.67 4.54 9.95
CA MET A 91 -15.29 3.15 10.21
C MET A 91 -14.41 3.04 11.46
N MET A 92 -13.56 4.03 11.70
CA MET A 92 -12.64 4.05 12.82
C MET A 92 -13.25 4.67 14.09
N GLY A 93 -14.50 5.12 14.02
CA GLY A 93 -15.16 5.76 15.16
C GLY A 93 -14.68 7.15 15.46
N MET A 94 -14.08 7.84 14.49
CA MET A 94 -13.55 9.19 14.65
C MET A 94 -14.52 10.27 14.18
N GLY A 95 -15.76 9.91 14.01
CA GLY A 95 -16.80 10.76 13.45
C GLY A 95 -17.13 12.05 14.18
#